data_232e572ba94515762f329e4141197e08
#
_entry.id   232e572ba94515762f329e4141197e08
#
_cell.length_a   1.000
_cell.length_b   1.000
_cell.length_c   1.000
_cell.angle_alpha   90.00
_cell.angle_beta   90.00
_cell.angle_gamma   90.00
#
_symmetry.space_group_name_H-M   'P 1'
#
loop_
_entity.id
_entity.type
_entity.pdbx_description
1 polymer ?
#
loop_
_entity_poly.entity_id
_entity_poly.type
_entity_poly.pdbx_seq_one_letter_code
_entity_poly.pdbx_strand_id
1 'polypeptide(L)'
;MPRSRRSKITTLSKTPFRSTKASKQALVNEIRAQVDKYDHVWVFSVGDMRNEGLKEVRSQWRGTGRFFFGKGKVMAKALGETAETEYQEGLSELAKRLRGQIGLFFTSHPVDETVEWFDSWTKKEYARMGARATEDITLPEGPLLTPYNESGSGDPFPHSMEPQLRALGLSTSLVRGVPSLNNPHVLCRKGEKLSSEKCRILKLLAVQMAEFRIHLGSRWTKGTGYVAGKELDQDESDAEKEVGMDED
;
A
#
# COMPACT_ATOMS: atom_id res chain seq x y z
N MET A 1 -29.64 28.83 21.37
CA MET A 1 -28.69 27.85 21.96
C MET A 1 -28.05 27.02 20.84
N PRO A 2 -26.74 26.88 20.78
CA PRO A 2 -26.11 26.03 19.76
C PRO A 2 -26.51 24.56 19.99
N ARG A 3 -27.01 23.88 18.94
CA ARG A 3 -27.36 22.46 19.00
C ARG A 3 -26.12 21.65 19.23
N SER A 4 -26.17 20.75 20.24
CA SER A 4 -25.09 19.83 20.54
C SER A 4 -24.71 18.99 19.32
N ARG A 5 -23.41 18.74 19.09
CA ARG A 5 -22.92 17.85 18.02
C ARG A 5 -23.49 16.43 18.15
N ARG A 6 -23.91 16.00 19.34
CA ARG A 6 -24.55 14.69 19.61
C ARG A 6 -25.96 14.57 19.04
N SER A 7 -26.66 15.68 18.74
CA SER A 7 -28.00 15.66 18.13
C SER A 7 -28.00 15.61 16.61
N LYS A 8 -26.82 15.55 15.96
CA LYS A 8 -26.73 15.45 14.51
C LYS A 8 -26.99 14.01 14.08
N ILE A 9 -28.21 13.75 13.60
CA ILE A 9 -28.57 12.46 13.00
C ILE A 9 -27.85 12.33 11.68
N THR A 10 -26.89 11.41 11.61
CA THR A 10 -26.20 11.05 10.37
C THR A 10 -26.87 9.81 9.81
N THR A 11 -27.58 9.93 8.69
CA THR A 11 -28.20 8.78 8.03
C THR A 11 -27.12 7.94 7.35
N LEU A 12 -27.20 6.62 7.47
CA LEU A 12 -26.27 5.65 6.85
C LEU A 12 -26.21 5.77 5.31
N SER A 13 -27.29 6.27 4.69
CA SER A 13 -27.39 6.49 3.25
C SER A 13 -26.67 7.76 2.73
N LYS A 14 -26.30 8.69 3.62
CA LYS A 14 -25.55 9.91 3.28
C LYS A 14 -24.20 9.94 3.96
N THR A 15 -23.29 9.04 3.55
CA THR A 15 -21.90 9.16 3.94
C THR A 15 -21.30 10.41 3.28
N PRO A 16 -20.74 11.35 4.04
CA PRO A 16 -20.20 12.61 3.51
C PRO A 16 -19.01 12.41 2.54
N PHE A 17 -18.47 11.20 2.50
CA PHE A 17 -17.33 10.79 1.65
C PHE A 17 -17.72 9.96 0.43
N ARG A 18 -19.00 9.80 0.12
CA ARG A 18 -19.38 9.08 -1.09
C ARG A 18 -18.99 9.89 -2.31
N SER A 19 -18.18 9.30 -3.20
CA SER A 19 -17.76 9.92 -4.45
C SER A 19 -18.99 10.30 -5.30
N THR A 20 -19.27 11.58 -5.40
CA THR A 20 -20.36 12.14 -6.19
C THR A 20 -19.95 12.25 -7.66
N LYS A 21 -20.91 12.45 -8.57
CA LYS A 21 -20.64 12.74 -10.00
C LYS A 21 -19.74 13.97 -10.13
N ALA A 22 -19.97 14.99 -9.33
CA ALA A 22 -19.16 16.21 -9.32
C ALA A 22 -17.71 15.97 -8.92
N SER A 23 -17.46 15.17 -7.85
CA SER A 23 -16.08 14.86 -7.43
C SER A 23 -15.33 13.98 -8.42
N LYS A 24 -16.03 13.08 -9.13
CA LYS A 24 -15.42 12.31 -10.22
C LYS A 24 -15.04 13.20 -11.41
N GLN A 25 -15.91 14.14 -11.77
CA GLN A 25 -15.63 15.10 -12.83
C GLN A 25 -14.49 16.04 -12.47
N ALA A 26 -14.41 16.50 -11.21
CA ALA A 26 -13.28 17.28 -10.72
C ALA A 26 -11.96 16.52 -10.86
N LEU A 27 -11.93 15.23 -10.49
CA LEU A 27 -10.75 14.37 -10.68
C LEU A 27 -10.36 14.24 -12.16
N VAL A 28 -11.32 14.04 -13.05
CA VAL A 28 -11.08 13.99 -14.51
C VAL A 28 -10.44 15.28 -15.00
N ASN A 29 -10.98 16.42 -14.61
CA ASN A 29 -10.47 17.72 -15.02
C ASN A 29 -9.06 17.98 -14.44
N GLU A 30 -8.82 17.57 -13.19
CA GLU A 30 -7.51 17.69 -12.55
C GLU A 30 -6.46 16.83 -13.27
N ILE A 31 -6.78 15.57 -13.62
CA ILE A 31 -5.87 14.69 -14.37
C ILE A 31 -5.53 15.30 -15.72
N ARG A 32 -6.51 15.80 -16.48
CA ARG A 32 -6.29 16.44 -17.79
C ARG A 32 -5.39 17.67 -17.68
N ALA A 33 -5.62 18.52 -16.68
CA ALA A 33 -4.76 19.65 -16.39
C ALA A 33 -3.30 19.24 -16.10
N GLN A 34 -3.08 18.06 -15.48
CA GLN A 34 -1.72 17.54 -15.27
C GLN A 34 -1.10 16.97 -16.55
N VAL A 35 -1.89 16.32 -17.43
CA VAL A 35 -1.42 15.89 -18.76
C VAL A 35 -0.90 17.08 -19.57
N ASP A 36 -1.59 18.23 -19.50
CA ASP A 36 -1.15 19.44 -20.20
C ASP A 36 0.13 20.05 -19.60
N LYS A 37 0.30 19.93 -18.28
CA LYS A 37 1.40 20.56 -17.52
C LYS A 37 2.69 19.76 -17.59
N TYR A 38 2.63 18.44 -17.53
CA TYR A 38 3.81 17.56 -17.45
C TYR A 38 4.09 16.83 -18.76
N ASP A 39 5.35 16.48 -18.97
CA ASP A 39 5.79 15.85 -20.22
C ASP A 39 5.65 14.33 -20.19
N HIS A 40 5.65 13.72 -18.99
CA HIS A 40 5.59 12.28 -18.81
C HIS A 40 4.44 11.88 -17.88
N VAL A 41 3.71 10.84 -18.28
CA VAL A 41 2.67 10.19 -17.49
C VAL A 41 3.02 8.72 -17.33
N TRP A 42 3.20 8.28 -16.10
CA TRP A 42 3.50 6.90 -15.75
C TRP A 42 2.32 6.21 -15.10
N VAL A 43 2.13 4.94 -15.43
CA VAL A 43 1.32 4.04 -14.63
C VAL A 43 2.22 3.41 -13.57
N PHE A 44 1.79 3.39 -12.32
CA PHE A 44 2.55 2.77 -11.25
C PHE A 44 1.67 1.88 -10.37
N SER A 45 2.25 0.83 -9.82
CA SER A 45 1.66 0.01 -8.77
C SER A 45 2.42 0.20 -7.46
N VAL A 46 1.78 -0.17 -6.36
CA VAL A 46 2.37 -0.09 -5.03
C VAL A 46 2.28 -1.44 -4.35
N GLY A 47 3.43 -2.06 -4.12
CA GLY A 47 3.54 -3.23 -3.27
C GLY A 47 3.40 -2.85 -1.79
N ASP A 48 2.76 -3.71 -1.00
CA ASP A 48 2.58 -3.54 0.46
C ASP A 48 2.13 -2.13 0.89
N MET A 49 1.08 -1.61 0.24
CA MET A 49 0.60 -0.23 0.35
C MET A 49 0.52 0.27 1.79
N ARG A 50 1.31 1.29 2.13
CA ARG A 50 1.27 2.05 3.38
C ARG A 50 1.13 3.54 3.10
N ASN A 51 0.23 4.18 3.83
CA ASN A 51 0.00 5.62 3.66
C ASN A 51 1.22 6.47 4.02
N GLU A 52 2.05 6.00 4.95
CA GLU A 52 3.26 6.70 5.38
C GLU A 52 4.30 6.75 4.27
N GLY A 53 4.66 5.59 3.68
CA GLY A 53 5.59 5.53 2.55
C GLY A 53 5.13 6.38 1.36
N LEU A 54 3.83 6.31 1.01
CA LEU A 54 3.28 7.13 -0.06
C LEU A 54 3.32 8.64 0.25
N LYS A 55 3.16 9.04 1.53
CA LYS A 55 3.30 10.45 1.93
C LYS A 55 4.74 10.94 1.79
N GLU A 56 5.72 10.11 2.16
CA GLU A 56 7.14 10.43 2.01
C GLU A 56 7.51 10.64 0.54
N VAL A 57 7.15 9.68 -0.32
CA VAL A 57 7.38 9.80 -1.76
C VAL A 57 6.72 11.05 -2.33
N ARG A 58 5.47 11.33 -1.99
CA ARG A 58 4.77 12.56 -2.39
C ARG A 58 5.45 13.83 -1.87
N SER A 59 6.07 13.78 -0.70
CA SER A 59 6.82 14.91 -0.14
C SER A 59 8.10 15.17 -0.91
N GLN A 60 8.83 14.12 -1.28
CA GLN A 60 10.08 14.22 -2.05
C GLN A 60 9.84 14.74 -3.47
N TRP A 61 8.75 14.28 -4.12
CA TRP A 61 8.36 14.74 -5.47
C TRP A 61 7.46 15.97 -5.46
N ARG A 62 7.35 16.67 -4.32
CA ARG A 62 6.52 17.87 -4.21
C ARG A 62 7.06 18.99 -5.07
N GLY A 63 6.27 19.45 -6.04
CA GLY A 63 6.64 20.52 -6.99
C GLY A 63 7.17 20.00 -8.32
N THR A 64 7.79 18.82 -8.37
CA THR A 64 8.37 18.22 -9.57
C THR A 64 7.54 17.09 -10.15
N GLY A 65 6.65 16.48 -9.34
CA GLY A 65 5.77 15.41 -9.76
C GLY A 65 4.44 15.42 -9.01
N ARG A 66 3.44 14.74 -9.57
CA ARG A 66 2.09 14.62 -9.00
C ARG A 66 1.60 13.19 -9.06
N PHE A 67 1.12 12.65 -7.93
CA PHE A 67 0.57 11.30 -7.83
C PHE A 67 -0.94 11.32 -7.71
N PHE A 68 -1.61 10.54 -8.53
CA PHE A 68 -3.05 10.26 -8.45
C PHE A 68 -3.29 8.81 -8.10
N PHE A 69 -4.10 8.60 -7.08
CA PHE A 69 -4.61 7.32 -6.66
C PHE A 69 -6.13 7.40 -6.62
N GLY A 70 -6.79 6.68 -7.48
CA GLY A 70 -8.24 6.74 -7.61
C GLY A 70 -8.81 5.48 -8.24
N LYS A 71 -10.11 5.48 -8.51
CA LYS A 71 -10.72 4.36 -9.24
C LYS A 71 -10.16 4.31 -10.66
N GLY A 72 -9.56 3.18 -11.06
CA GLY A 72 -8.97 2.97 -12.38
C GLY A 72 -9.90 3.40 -13.52
N LYS A 73 -11.19 3.00 -13.51
CA LYS A 73 -12.19 3.42 -14.49
C LYS A 73 -12.39 4.95 -14.62
N VAL A 74 -12.23 5.72 -13.53
CA VAL A 74 -12.35 7.18 -13.57
C VAL A 74 -11.09 7.81 -14.17
N MET A 75 -9.92 7.26 -13.83
CA MET A 75 -8.64 7.69 -14.39
C MET A 75 -8.55 7.32 -15.89
N ALA A 76 -8.96 6.11 -16.26
CA ALA A 76 -9.02 5.68 -17.66
C ALA A 76 -9.93 6.60 -18.48
N LYS A 77 -11.11 6.96 -17.94
CA LYS A 77 -12.01 7.93 -18.60
C LYS A 77 -11.40 9.33 -18.73
N ALA A 78 -10.51 9.74 -17.81
CA ALA A 78 -9.83 11.02 -17.90
C ALA A 78 -8.83 11.05 -19.07
N LEU A 79 -8.10 9.94 -19.28
CA LEU A 79 -7.14 9.79 -20.36
C LEU A 79 -7.83 9.51 -21.72
N GLY A 80 -8.98 8.83 -21.70
CA GLY A 80 -9.73 8.34 -22.86
C GLY A 80 -9.57 6.81 -23.01
N GLU A 81 -10.70 6.10 -23.06
CA GLU A 81 -10.73 4.64 -23.14
C GLU A 81 -10.49 4.11 -24.57
N THR A 82 -10.77 4.93 -25.56
CA THR A 82 -10.64 4.60 -27.00
C THR A 82 -9.86 5.67 -27.73
N ALA A 83 -9.30 5.33 -28.90
CA ALA A 83 -8.60 6.29 -29.75
C ALA A 83 -9.45 7.50 -30.17
N GLU A 84 -10.78 7.33 -30.27
CA GLU A 84 -11.69 8.44 -30.60
C GLU A 84 -11.96 9.38 -29.41
N THR A 85 -11.82 8.89 -28.16
CA THR A 85 -12.12 9.62 -26.92
C THR A 85 -10.88 10.02 -26.16
N GLU A 86 -9.68 9.66 -26.63
CA GLU A 86 -8.43 9.99 -25.95
C GLU A 86 -8.20 11.51 -25.88
N TYR A 87 -7.61 11.93 -24.78
CA TYR A 87 -7.36 13.35 -24.52
C TYR A 87 -6.16 13.88 -25.32
N GLN A 88 -5.13 13.04 -25.47
CA GLN A 88 -4.00 13.25 -26.39
C GLN A 88 -3.63 11.91 -27.01
N GLU A 89 -3.01 11.94 -28.18
CA GLU A 89 -2.66 10.76 -28.97
C GLU A 89 -1.80 9.77 -28.18
N GLY A 90 -2.23 8.50 -28.12
CA GLY A 90 -1.55 7.40 -27.43
C GLY A 90 -1.90 7.26 -25.94
N LEU A 91 -2.73 8.13 -25.36
CA LEU A 91 -3.18 7.97 -23.97
C LEU A 91 -4.18 6.83 -23.77
N SER A 92 -4.89 6.43 -24.82
CA SER A 92 -5.83 5.29 -24.77
C SER A 92 -5.11 3.98 -24.44
N GLU A 93 -3.89 3.77 -24.97
CA GLU A 93 -3.09 2.58 -24.65
C GLU A 93 -2.66 2.55 -23.17
N LEU A 94 -2.31 3.72 -22.62
CA LEU A 94 -2.00 3.83 -21.19
C LEU A 94 -3.25 3.58 -20.32
N ALA A 95 -4.43 4.06 -20.76
CA ALA A 95 -5.70 3.86 -20.06
C ALA A 95 -6.09 2.38 -19.95
N LYS A 96 -5.78 1.54 -20.95
CA LYS A 96 -6.02 0.09 -20.92
C LYS A 96 -5.22 -0.63 -19.82
N ARG A 97 -4.10 -0.06 -19.40
CA ARG A 97 -3.24 -0.61 -18.33
C ARG A 97 -3.71 -0.26 -16.92
N LEU A 98 -4.72 0.61 -16.76
CA LEU A 98 -5.24 1.05 -15.45
C LEU A 98 -6.21 0.00 -14.87
N ARG A 99 -5.68 -1.18 -14.49
CA ARG A 99 -6.42 -2.27 -13.85
C ARG A 99 -5.81 -2.59 -12.49
N GLY A 100 -6.65 -2.92 -11.49
CA GLY A 100 -6.21 -3.24 -10.13
C GLY A 100 -5.80 -2.02 -9.30
N GLN A 101 -4.85 -2.20 -8.38
CA GLN A 101 -4.35 -1.15 -7.47
C GLN A 101 -3.26 -0.28 -8.10
N ILE A 102 -3.62 0.45 -9.11
CA ILE A 102 -2.72 1.23 -9.94
C ILE A 102 -3.02 2.73 -9.81
N GLY A 103 -1.99 3.56 -9.90
CA GLY A 103 -2.07 5.01 -9.91
C GLY A 103 -1.41 5.64 -11.13
N LEU A 104 -1.57 6.95 -11.26
CA LEU A 104 -0.90 7.78 -12.27
C LEU A 104 0.11 8.69 -11.60
N PHE A 105 1.30 8.74 -12.15
CA PHE A 105 2.37 9.65 -11.76
C PHE A 105 2.75 10.56 -12.92
N PHE A 106 2.78 11.86 -12.66
CA PHE A 106 3.09 12.90 -13.62
C PHE A 106 4.39 13.59 -13.25
N THR A 107 5.30 13.76 -14.21
CA THR A 107 6.56 14.47 -14.02
C THR A 107 7.11 14.99 -15.33
N SER A 108 7.94 16.02 -15.27
CA SER A 108 8.77 16.49 -16.40
C SER A 108 10.25 16.18 -16.20
N HIS A 109 10.59 15.37 -15.16
CA HIS A 109 11.97 14.90 -14.98
C HIS A 109 12.38 13.92 -16.07
N PRO A 110 13.69 13.82 -16.38
CA PRO A 110 14.23 12.83 -17.30
C PRO A 110 13.80 11.41 -16.92
N VAL A 111 13.52 10.61 -17.94
CA VAL A 111 13.00 9.25 -17.77
C VAL A 111 13.95 8.38 -16.96
N ASP A 112 15.25 8.41 -17.31
CA ASP A 112 16.26 7.53 -16.72
C ASP A 112 16.46 7.84 -15.23
N GLU A 113 16.56 9.12 -14.87
CA GLU A 113 16.65 9.58 -13.47
C GLU A 113 15.40 9.18 -12.66
N THR A 114 14.22 9.28 -13.29
CA THR A 114 12.97 8.90 -12.65
C THR A 114 12.94 7.40 -12.34
N VAL A 115 13.31 6.55 -13.30
CA VAL A 115 13.36 5.10 -13.12
C VAL A 115 14.39 4.72 -12.05
N GLU A 116 15.60 5.25 -12.13
CA GLU A 116 16.67 4.98 -11.17
C GLU A 116 16.26 5.35 -9.74
N TRP A 117 15.61 6.50 -9.58
CA TRP A 117 15.13 6.93 -8.28
C TRP A 117 14.09 5.95 -7.70
N PHE A 118 13.09 5.52 -8.47
CA PHE A 118 12.07 4.58 -7.99
C PHE A 118 12.61 3.16 -7.77
N ASP A 119 13.59 2.73 -8.53
CA ASP A 119 14.25 1.42 -8.34
C ASP A 119 15.13 1.40 -7.08
N SER A 120 15.76 2.52 -6.73
CA SER A 120 16.60 2.67 -5.55
C SER A 120 15.81 2.91 -4.27
N TRP A 121 14.65 3.57 -4.36
CA TRP A 121 13.89 3.98 -3.18
C TRP A 121 13.04 2.84 -2.63
N THR A 122 13.31 2.44 -1.40
CA THR A 122 12.54 1.43 -0.66
C THR A 122 12.37 1.83 0.79
N LYS A 123 11.29 1.38 1.41
CA LYS A 123 11.06 1.57 2.85
C LYS A 123 10.67 0.26 3.49
N LYS A 124 11.41 -0.13 4.54
CA LYS A 124 11.03 -1.31 5.35
C LYS A 124 9.75 -1.01 6.13
N GLU A 125 8.87 -1.98 6.16
CA GLU A 125 7.56 -1.89 6.80
C GLU A 125 7.17 -3.21 7.48
N TYR A 126 6.17 -3.14 8.36
CA TYR A 126 5.61 -4.32 9.01
C TYR A 126 4.71 -5.08 8.04
N ALA A 127 4.88 -6.39 7.98
CA ALA A 127 4.05 -7.27 7.17
C ALA A 127 2.55 -7.17 7.53
N ARG A 128 1.69 -7.37 6.54
CA ARG A 128 0.23 -7.47 6.70
C ARG A 128 -0.23 -8.91 6.55
N MET A 129 -1.44 -9.19 7.03
CA MET A 129 -2.11 -10.46 6.80
C MET A 129 -2.09 -10.81 5.31
N GLY A 130 -1.63 -12.01 4.99
CA GLY A 130 -1.49 -12.49 3.62
C GLY A 130 -0.12 -12.29 3.01
N ALA A 131 0.73 -11.41 3.55
CA ALA A 131 2.12 -11.28 3.12
C ALA A 131 2.91 -12.57 3.39
N ARG A 132 3.95 -12.82 2.61
CA ARG A 132 4.86 -13.96 2.81
C ARG A 132 6.01 -13.56 3.72
N ALA A 133 6.35 -14.43 4.68
CA ALA A 133 7.50 -14.22 5.55
C ALA A 133 8.81 -14.24 4.72
N THR A 134 9.70 -13.30 4.97
CA THR A 134 11.00 -13.19 4.29
C THR A 134 12.08 -14.04 4.96
N GLU A 135 11.90 -14.35 6.24
CA GLU A 135 12.86 -15.08 7.07
C GLU A 135 12.15 -16.00 8.07
N ASP A 136 12.91 -16.95 8.64
CA ASP A 136 12.45 -17.82 9.72
C ASP A 136 12.58 -17.10 11.06
N ILE A 137 11.50 -17.06 11.86
CA ILE A 137 11.57 -16.53 13.22
C ILE A 137 11.12 -17.58 14.22
N THR A 138 12.02 -17.92 15.11
CA THR A 138 11.78 -18.78 16.26
C THR A 138 12.10 -18.01 17.52
N LEU A 139 11.12 -17.83 18.38
CA LEU A 139 11.28 -17.19 19.67
C LEU A 139 11.80 -18.23 20.68
N PRO A 140 12.91 -17.98 21.35
CA PRO A 140 13.43 -18.89 22.38
C PRO A 140 12.55 -18.87 23.63
N GLU A 141 12.66 -19.90 24.46
CA GLU A 141 12.13 -19.89 25.82
C GLU A 141 12.74 -18.75 26.64
N GLY A 142 11.94 -18.09 27.46
CA GLY A 142 12.39 -17.02 28.36
C GLY A 142 11.74 -15.67 28.09
N PRO A 143 12.34 -14.58 28.55
CA PRO A 143 11.76 -13.24 28.46
C PRO A 143 11.58 -12.78 27.02
N LEU A 144 10.42 -12.23 26.72
CA LEU A 144 10.16 -11.60 25.42
C LEU A 144 10.73 -10.19 25.41
N LEU A 145 11.55 -9.90 24.41
CA LEU A 145 12.24 -8.63 24.24
C LEU A 145 11.76 -7.88 22.99
N THR A 146 11.82 -6.56 23.02
CA THR A 146 11.51 -5.70 21.87
C THR A 146 12.58 -4.58 21.77
N PRO A 147 13.16 -4.31 20.58
CA PRO A 147 13.02 -5.08 19.34
C PRO A 147 13.61 -6.49 19.48
N TYR A 148 12.97 -7.44 18.81
CA TYR A 148 13.50 -8.81 18.76
C TYR A 148 14.80 -8.82 17.94
N ASN A 149 15.84 -9.41 18.51
CA ASN A 149 17.09 -9.73 17.83
C ASN A 149 17.67 -11.03 18.39
N GLU A 150 18.43 -11.72 17.57
CA GLU A 150 19.08 -12.98 17.97
C GLU A 150 20.11 -12.81 19.09
N SER A 151 20.64 -11.61 19.28
CA SER A 151 21.61 -11.28 20.33
C SER A 151 20.97 -11.13 21.71
N GLY A 152 19.65 -11.12 21.82
CA GLY A 152 18.93 -10.96 23.10
C GLY A 152 19.10 -9.58 23.73
N SER A 153 19.49 -8.56 22.96
CA SER A 153 19.63 -7.18 23.42
C SER A 153 18.36 -6.39 23.09
N GLY A 154 17.41 -6.35 23.99
CA GLY A 154 16.17 -5.59 23.86
C GLY A 154 15.59 -5.31 25.23
N ASP A 155 14.60 -4.44 25.26
CA ASP A 155 13.86 -4.18 26.49
C ASP A 155 12.76 -5.20 26.71
N PRO A 156 12.54 -5.70 27.92
CA PRO A 156 11.47 -6.63 28.21
C PRO A 156 10.09 -5.98 28.04
N PHE A 157 9.11 -6.75 27.58
CA PHE A 157 7.74 -6.27 27.52
C PHE A 157 7.19 -5.94 28.91
N PRO A 158 6.38 -4.87 29.04
CA PRO A 158 5.71 -4.58 30.30
C PRO A 158 4.71 -5.69 30.64
N HIS A 159 4.52 -5.96 31.94
CA HIS A 159 3.63 -7.01 32.44
C HIS A 159 2.20 -6.90 31.90
N SER A 160 1.72 -5.68 31.62
CA SER A 160 0.39 -5.42 31.05
C SER A 160 0.16 -5.99 29.66
N MET A 161 1.23 -6.34 28.94
CA MET A 161 1.15 -6.92 27.60
C MET A 161 0.93 -8.44 27.59
N GLU A 162 1.15 -9.14 28.71
CA GLU A 162 1.04 -10.60 28.81
C GLU A 162 -0.32 -11.12 28.32
N PRO A 163 -1.49 -10.58 28.76
CA PRO A 163 -2.79 -11.05 28.28
C PRO A 163 -2.97 -10.90 26.76
N GLN A 164 -2.41 -9.83 26.16
CA GLN A 164 -2.45 -9.61 24.73
C GLN A 164 -1.58 -10.63 23.97
N LEU A 165 -0.37 -10.92 24.48
CA LEU A 165 0.53 -11.90 23.88
C LEU A 165 -0.08 -13.31 23.92
N ARG A 166 -0.73 -13.67 25.04
CA ARG A 166 -1.47 -14.94 25.18
C ARG A 166 -2.66 -15.01 24.23
N ALA A 167 -3.43 -13.93 24.08
CA ALA A 167 -4.53 -13.86 23.13
C ALA A 167 -4.09 -14.00 21.67
N LEU A 168 -2.86 -13.67 21.35
CA LEU A 168 -2.25 -13.86 20.03
C LEU A 168 -1.69 -15.28 19.81
N GLY A 169 -1.83 -16.18 20.81
CA GLY A 169 -1.45 -17.58 20.71
C GLY A 169 -0.05 -17.91 21.25
N LEU A 170 0.63 -16.98 21.92
CA LEU A 170 1.90 -17.25 22.57
C LEU A 170 1.65 -17.89 23.96
N SER A 171 2.37 -18.98 24.28
CA SER A 171 2.34 -19.61 25.60
C SER A 171 3.20 -18.83 26.56
N THR A 172 2.63 -17.75 27.14
CA THR A 172 3.34 -16.83 28.02
C THR A 172 2.92 -16.97 29.49
N SER A 173 3.86 -16.69 30.38
CA SER A 173 3.64 -16.51 31.82
C SER A 173 4.45 -15.31 32.32
N LEU A 174 4.07 -14.79 33.50
CA LEU A 174 4.81 -13.71 34.13
C LEU A 174 5.90 -14.29 35.04
N VAL A 175 7.16 -14.09 34.66
CA VAL A 175 8.33 -14.44 35.48
C VAL A 175 8.94 -13.15 36.01
N ARG A 176 8.86 -12.94 37.33
CA ARG A 176 9.33 -11.71 38.00
C ARG A 176 8.76 -10.43 37.40
N GLY A 177 7.49 -10.47 36.93
CA GLY A 177 6.82 -9.32 36.32
C GLY A 177 7.11 -9.12 34.83
N VAL A 178 7.92 -9.98 34.22
CA VAL A 178 8.26 -9.93 32.78
C VAL A 178 7.51 -11.04 32.03
N PRO A 179 6.80 -10.74 30.94
CA PRO A 179 6.21 -11.74 30.07
C PRO A 179 7.29 -12.63 29.46
N SER A 180 7.21 -13.92 29.74
CA SER A 180 8.20 -14.91 29.30
C SER A 180 7.49 -16.08 28.60
N LEU A 181 8.10 -16.61 27.54
CA LEU A 181 7.64 -17.82 26.88
C LEU A 181 7.98 -19.06 27.73
N ASN A 182 6.99 -19.95 27.86
CA ASN A 182 7.17 -21.20 28.59
C ASN A 182 7.92 -22.27 27.79
N ASN A 183 7.87 -22.16 26.46
CA ASN A 183 8.54 -23.08 25.51
C ASN A 183 8.97 -22.31 24.27
N PRO A 184 9.98 -22.76 23.52
CA PRO A 184 10.33 -22.18 22.24
C PRO A 184 9.12 -22.16 21.28
N HIS A 185 8.91 -21.06 20.57
CA HIS A 185 7.77 -20.90 19.68
C HIS A 185 8.22 -20.51 18.26
N VAL A 186 7.90 -21.33 17.25
CA VAL A 186 8.12 -21.01 15.84
C VAL A 186 7.03 -20.05 15.39
N LEU A 187 7.38 -18.80 15.21
CA LEU A 187 6.43 -17.75 14.81
C LEU A 187 6.08 -17.84 13.32
N CYS A 188 7.08 -17.94 12.47
CA CYS A 188 6.88 -18.09 11.02
C CYS A 188 8.10 -18.75 10.37
N ARG A 189 7.87 -19.36 9.20
CA ARG A 189 8.91 -19.88 8.31
C ARG A 189 8.96 -19.08 7.03
N LYS A 190 10.14 -18.95 6.44
CA LYS A 190 10.34 -18.27 5.17
C LYS A 190 9.39 -18.79 4.09
N GLY A 191 8.72 -17.88 3.38
CA GLY A 191 7.72 -18.20 2.36
C GLY A 191 6.30 -18.49 2.88
N GLU A 192 6.13 -18.65 4.20
CA GLU A 192 4.82 -18.88 4.80
C GLU A 192 3.92 -17.66 4.68
N LYS A 193 2.63 -17.86 4.37
CA LYS A 193 1.61 -16.81 4.36
C LYS A 193 1.24 -16.43 5.79
N LEU A 194 1.46 -15.18 6.17
CA LEU A 194 1.29 -14.70 7.54
C LEU A 194 -0.18 -14.49 7.90
N SER A 195 -0.60 -15.00 9.06
CA SER A 195 -1.90 -14.71 9.65
C SER A 195 -1.93 -13.33 10.33
N SER A 196 -3.11 -12.85 10.71
CA SER A 196 -3.26 -11.56 11.39
C SER A 196 -2.56 -11.53 12.75
N GLU A 197 -2.61 -12.64 13.49
CA GLU A 197 -1.99 -12.83 14.79
C GLU A 197 -0.46 -12.78 14.67
N LYS A 198 0.11 -13.53 13.72
CA LYS A 198 1.55 -13.53 13.44
C LYS A 198 2.06 -12.14 13.06
N CYS A 199 1.32 -11.41 12.20
CA CYS A 199 1.66 -10.04 11.83
C CYS A 199 1.63 -9.07 13.02
N ARG A 200 0.67 -9.26 13.96
CA ARG A 200 0.61 -8.44 15.18
C ARG A 200 1.77 -8.74 16.12
N ILE A 201 2.14 -10.01 16.29
CA ILE A 201 3.32 -10.41 17.08
C ILE A 201 4.60 -9.82 16.47
N LEU A 202 4.81 -9.98 15.15
CA LEU A 202 5.96 -9.40 14.45
C LEU A 202 6.06 -7.89 14.65
N LYS A 203 4.92 -7.19 14.59
CA LYS A 203 4.88 -5.74 14.86
C LYS A 203 5.23 -5.39 16.31
N LEU A 204 4.78 -6.18 17.30
CA LEU A 204 5.13 -5.99 18.70
C LEU A 204 6.63 -6.24 18.95
N LEU A 205 7.21 -7.21 18.25
CA LEU A 205 8.64 -7.52 18.27
C LEU A 205 9.48 -6.53 17.47
N ALA A 206 8.86 -5.53 16.83
CA ALA A 206 9.49 -4.55 15.94
C ALA A 206 10.18 -5.16 14.70
N VAL A 207 9.77 -6.36 14.27
CA VAL A 207 10.32 -7.05 13.09
C VAL A 207 9.61 -6.56 11.83
N GLN A 208 10.38 -6.00 10.89
CA GLN A 208 9.90 -5.47 9.61
C GLN A 208 10.26 -6.44 8.49
N MET A 209 9.26 -7.13 7.94
CA MET A 209 9.41 -8.14 6.88
C MET A 209 8.87 -7.72 5.53
N ALA A 210 8.20 -6.57 5.43
CA ALA A 210 7.66 -6.05 4.19
C ALA A 210 8.50 -4.90 3.68
N GLU A 211 8.53 -4.72 2.36
CA GLU A 211 9.16 -3.57 1.71
C GLU A 211 8.11 -2.80 0.92
N PHE A 212 7.91 -1.56 1.31
CA PHE A 212 7.12 -0.65 0.49
C PHE A 212 7.96 -0.21 -0.71
N ARG A 213 7.48 -0.52 -1.90
CA ARG A 213 8.05 -0.10 -3.19
C ARG A 213 6.98 0.43 -4.11
N ILE A 214 7.37 1.35 -4.97
CA ILE A 214 6.55 1.81 -6.09
C ILE A 214 7.18 1.28 -7.37
N HIS A 215 6.42 0.51 -8.12
CA HIS A 215 6.85 -0.04 -9.40
C HIS A 215 6.29 0.81 -10.52
N LEU A 216 7.18 1.36 -11.36
CA LEU A 216 6.79 2.08 -12.56
C LEU A 216 6.55 1.07 -13.70
N GLY A 217 5.42 1.21 -14.37
CA GLY A 217 5.05 0.40 -15.53
C GLY A 217 5.20 1.17 -16.84
N SER A 218 4.17 1.07 -17.67
CA SER A 218 4.11 1.79 -18.95
C SER A 218 4.03 3.30 -18.74
N ARG A 219 4.54 4.04 -19.70
CA ARG A 219 4.53 5.51 -19.71
C ARG A 219 3.96 6.07 -20.99
N TRP A 220 3.52 7.28 -20.91
CA TRP A 220 3.24 8.13 -22.06
C TRP A 220 4.15 9.38 -21.98
N THR A 221 4.69 9.80 -23.10
CA THR A 221 5.57 10.97 -23.20
C THR A 221 5.03 11.89 -24.28
N LYS A 222 4.95 13.17 -23.96
CA LYS A 222 4.49 14.20 -24.89
C LYS A 222 5.38 14.22 -26.15
N GLY A 223 4.76 14.10 -27.32
CA GLY A 223 5.48 14.05 -28.60
C GLY A 223 5.98 12.67 -29.03
N THR A 224 6.19 11.72 -28.11
CA THR A 224 6.60 10.34 -28.44
C THR A 224 5.42 9.37 -28.36
N GLY A 225 4.38 9.71 -27.56
CA GLY A 225 3.23 8.85 -27.33
C GLY A 225 3.47 7.76 -26.28
N TYR A 226 2.76 6.64 -26.44
CA TYR A 226 2.82 5.50 -25.53
C TYR A 226 4.13 4.72 -25.65
N VAL A 227 4.74 4.40 -24.53
CA VAL A 227 5.92 3.53 -24.43
C VAL A 227 5.60 2.40 -23.44
N ALA A 228 5.70 1.16 -23.90
CA ALA A 228 5.50 -0.01 -23.05
C ALA A 228 6.60 -0.08 -21.98
N GLY A 229 6.21 -0.33 -20.74
CA GLY A 229 7.09 -0.57 -19.60
C GLY A 229 6.91 -1.96 -19.04
N LYS A 230 7.51 -2.23 -17.87
CA LYS A 230 7.32 -3.49 -17.13
C LYS A 230 5.82 -3.73 -16.89
N GLU A 231 5.37 -4.98 -17.06
CA GLU A 231 4.04 -5.36 -16.60
C GLU A 231 4.01 -5.25 -15.08
N LEU A 232 2.99 -4.55 -14.59
CA LEU A 232 2.77 -4.41 -13.16
C LEU A 232 1.97 -5.61 -12.72
N ASP A 233 2.58 -6.45 -11.88
CA ASP A 233 1.92 -7.62 -11.32
C ASP A 233 0.65 -7.18 -10.57
N GLN A 234 -0.47 -7.77 -10.92
CA GLN A 234 -1.68 -7.70 -10.12
C GLN A 234 -1.41 -8.61 -8.92
N ASP A 235 -1.44 -8.04 -7.70
CA ASP A 235 -1.39 -8.85 -6.50
C ASP A 235 -2.40 -10.00 -6.63
N GLU A 236 -1.94 -11.25 -6.44
CA GLU A 236 -2.76 -12.48 -6.52
C GLU A 236 -4.04 -12.41 -5.64
N SER A 237 -4.11 -11.44 -4.71
CA SER A 237 -5.26 -11.19 -3.86
C SER A 237 -6.51 -10.62 -4.58
N ASP A 238 -6.36 -10.06 -5.78
CA ASP A 238 -7.49 -9.52 -6.55
C ASP A 238 -8.00 -10.52 -7.61
N ALA A 239 -7.18 -11.48 -8.02
CA ALA A 239 -7.58 -12.54 -8.95
C ALA A 239 -8.65 -13.49 -8.35
N GLU A 240 -8.62 -13.73 -7.03
CA GLU A 240 -9.62 -14.57 -6.34
C GLU A 240 -10.99 -13.88 -6.18
N LYS A 241 -11.08 -12.56 -6.37
CA LYS A 241 -12.35 -11.81 -6.24
C LYS A 241 -13.13 -11.68 -7.54
N GLU A 242 -12.47 -11.78 -8.69
CA GLU A 242 -13.17 -11.72 -9.99
C GLU A 242 -13.82 -13.06 -10.38
N VAL A 243 -13.31 -14.19 -9.89
CA VAL A 243 -13.88 -15.53 -10.19
C VAL A 243 -15.16 -15.82 -9.41
N GLY A 244 -15.47 -15.07 -8.36
CA GLY A 244 -16.66 -15.29 -7.50
C GLY A 244 -17.87 -14.40 -7.83
N MET A 245 -17.87 -13.63 -8.92
CA MET A 245 -18.95 -12.70 -9.26
C MET A 245 -19.73 -13.05 -10.54
N ASP A 246 -19.41 -14.16 -11.19
CA ASP A 246 -20.10 -14.60 -12.43
C ASP A 246 -21.03 -15.84 -12.20
N GLU A 247 -21.29 -16.22 -10.96
CA GLU A 247 -22.29 -17.24 -10.63
C GLU A 247 -23.34 -16.68 -9.64
N ASP A 248 -24.27 -15.82 -10.15
CA ASP A 248 -25.64 -15.67 -9.62
C ASP A 248 -26.52 -14.90 -10.65
#